data_3e370173e777714b05c2368c9ecc62ed
#
_entry.id   3e370173e777714b05c2368c9ecc62ed
#
_cell.length_a   1.000
_cell.length_b   1.000
_cell.length_c   1.000
_cell.angle_alpha   90.00
_cell.angle_beta   90.00
_cell.angle_gamma   90.00
#
_symmetry.space_group_name_H-M   'P 1'
#
loop_
_entity.id
_entity.type
_entity.pdbx_description
1 polymer ?
#
loop_
_entity_poly.entity_id
_entity_poly.type
_entity_poly.pdbx_seq_one_letter_code
_entity_poly.pdbx_strand_id
1 'polypeptide(L)'
;MNSNKDIKNQKETGAKPVKSDDGIKTESQVSFDDYVETYRTEIDDSIGFIGQDVDFFIEIKAELLLKLAEKNFGSLDKIKVLDIGSGVGLVDRFLKSGIKDLSGVDVEDGVVEKAKINNPEVNYQIYDGARLPFDDNTFDMCFAINVMHHVPPGMWENFSREMHRVLKPGGIAAVFEHNPLNPLTRLAVARCEFDRDAVLLNHGKIKSLFKSAGLKVFDDSYIVFFPFKAKFFRSVETILGWLPFGAQHYVTGRK
;
A
#
# COMPACT_ATOMS: atom_id res chain seq x y z
N MET A 1 33.17 -54.25 42.43
CA MET A 1 32.36 -53.71 43.54
C MET A 1 31.29 -52.87 42.89
N ASN A 2 30.15 -53.43 42.62
CA ASN A 2 28.84 -53.29 43.26
C ASN A 2 28.31 -51.84 43.15
N SER A 3 27.12 -51.54 42.72
CA SER A 3 25.86 -52.27 42.46
C SER A 3 24.93 -51.25 41.83
N ASN A 4 24.21 -51.56 40.81
CA ASN A 4 22.82 -52.03 40.69
C ASN A 4 21.70 -51.21 41.37
N LYS A 5 20.61 -50.98 40.58
CA LYS A 5 19.21 -50.64 40.95
C LYS A 5 18.87 -49.17 41.00
N ASP A 6 17.79 -48.65 40.39
CA ASP A 6 16.45 -49.21 40.21
C ASP A 6 15.69 -48.57 39.05
N ILE A 7 14.97 -49.44 38.35
CA ILE A 7 13.90 -49.13 37.41
C ILE A 7 12.63 -48.94 38.21
N LYS A 8 11.84 -47.88 37.99
CA LYS A 8 10.38 -47.95 38.23
C LYS A 8 9.58 -46.89 37.46
N ASN A 9 8.78 -47.43 36.54
CA ASN A 9 7.38 -47.07 36.27
C ASN A 9 6.98 -45.63 35.99
N GLN A 10 6.76 -45.33 34.74
CA GLN A 10 5.75 -44.36 34.36
C GLN A 10 4.56 -45.08 33.73
N LYS A 11 3.41 -44.82 34.34
CA LYS A 11 2.10 -45.32 33.93
C LYS A 11 1.68 -44.69 32.61
N GLU A 12 1.32 -45.54 31.67
CA GLU A 12 0.47 -45.19 30.54
C GLU A 12 -0.90 -44.76 31.04
N THR A 13 -1.27 -43.51 30.76
CA THR A 13 -2.67 -43.09 30.82
C THR A 13 -3.20 -43.03 29.39
N GLY A 14 -3.96 -44.02 29.04
CA GLY A 14 -4.70 -44.10 27.80
C GLY A 14 -5.75 -42.99 27.70
N ALA A 15 -5.60 -42.14 26.70
CA ALA A 15 -6.67 -41.31 26.22
C ALA A 15 -7.33 -42.02 25.03
N LYS A 16 -8.61 -42.35 25.18
CA LYS A 16 -9.46 -42.89 24.11
C LYS A 16 -9.66 -41.85 23.01
N PRO A 17 -9.67 -42.21 21.72
CA PRO A 17 -10.00 -41.27 20.64
C PRO A 17 -11.50 -40.96 20.69
N VAL A 18 -11.83 -39.72 20.86
CA VAL A 18 -13.16 -39.16 20.61
C VAL A 18 -13.29 -39.01 19.10
N LYS A 19 -14.13 -39.78 18.46
CA LYS A 19 -14.59 -39.54 17.10
C LYS A 19 -15.54 -38.36 17.15
N SER A 20 -15.12 -37.21 16.61
CA SER A 20 -16.00 -36.15 16.11
C SER A 20 -15.70 -36.00 14.64
N ASP A 21 -16.71 -36.24 13.85
CA ASP A 21 -16.78 -35.98 12.41
C ASP A 21 -16.94 -34.48 12.21
N ASP A 22 -15.83 -33.76 12.36
CA ASP A 22 -15.69 -32.36 11.91
C ASP A 22 -14.28 -32.22 11.37
N GLY A 23 -14.19 -31.93 10.07
CA GLY A 23 -12.95 -31.82 9.34
C GLY A 23 -12.00 -30.84 10.04
N ILE A 24 -10.83 -31.33 10.41
CA ILE A 24 -9.70 -30.54 10.88
C ILE A 24 -9.34 -29.58 9.73
N LYS A 25 -9.83 -28.35 9.80
CA LYS A 25 -9.27 -27.26 9.02
C LYS A 25 -7.86 -27.03 9.54
N THR A 26 -6.87 -27.47 8.78
CA THR A 26 -5.48 -27.09 9.02
C THR A 26 -5.35 -25.57 8.95
N GLU A 27 -4.57 -24.96 9.84
CA GLU A 27 -4.31 -23.53 9.94
C GLU A 27 -3.79 -22.86 8.64
N SER A 28 -3.60 -23.62 7.57
CA SER A 28 -3.17 -23.15 6.25
C SER A 28 -4.31 -22.87 5.26
N GLN A 29 -5.57 -22.87 5.70
CA GLN A 29 -6.76 -22.59 4.89
C GLN A 29 -7.69 -21.55 5.56
N VAL A 30 -7.11 -20.46 6.05
CA VAL A 30 -7.82 -19.17 6.01
C VAL A 30 -7.91 -18.87 4.53
N SER A 31 -9.12 -18.85 3.96
CA SER A 31 -9.25 -18.65 2.52
C SER A 31 -8.65 -17.27 2.21
N PHE A 32 -7.88 -17.18 1.12
CA PHE A 32 -7.29 -15.91 0.69
C PHE A 32 -8.37 -14.83 0.50
N ASP A 33 -9.60 -15.22 0.21
CA ASP A 33 -10.74 -14.31 0.12
C ASP A 33 -11.09 -13.69 1.48
N ASP A 34 -10.97 -14.43 2.58
CA ASP A 34 -11.20 -13.94 3.93
C ASP A 34 -10.22 -12.81 4.30
N TYR A 35 -8.96 -12.86 3.86
CA TYR A 35 -7.98 -11.80 4.14
C TYR A 35 -8.30 -10.48 3.43
N VAL A 36 -8.65 -10.52 2.13
CA VAL A 36 -9.03 -9.30 1.37
C VAL A 36 -10.33 -8.73 1.91
N GLU A 37 -11.28 -9.60 2.23
CA GLU A 37 -12.57 -9.18 2.78
C GLU A 37 -12.38 -8.59 4.19
N THR A 38 -11.52 -9.18 5.02
CA THR A 38 -11.14 -8.63 6.33
C THR A 38 -10.44 -7.28 6.18
N TYR A 39 -9.44 -7.17 5.29
CA TYR A 39 -8.74 -5.92 5.02
C TYR A 39 -9.69 -4.79 4.56
N ARG A 40 -10.58 -5.11 3.61
CA ARG A 40 -11.60 -4.14 3.13
C ARG A 40 -12.58 -3.77 4.23
N THR A 41 -13.08 -4.76 4.96
CA THR A 41 -14.05 -4.55 6.04
C THR A 41 -13.47 -3.66 7.14
N GLU A 42 -12.24 -3.89 7.58
CA GLU A 42 -11.59 -3.08 8.60
C GLU A 42 -11.36 -1.63 8.15
N ILE A 43 -10.95 -1.43 6.89
CA ILE A 43 -10.85 -0.06 6.36
C ILE A 43 -12.23 0.57 6.26
N ASP A 44 -13.22 -0.13 5.68
CA ASP A 44 -14.59 0.38 5.54
C ASP A 44 -15.19 0.72 6.90
N ASP A 45 -14.98 -0.10 7.93
CA ASP A 45 -15.40 0.18 9.31
C ASP A 45 -14.70 1.44 9.88
N SER A 46 -13.42 1.62 9.60
CA SER A 46 -12.64 2.78 10.06
C SER A 46 -13.12 4.11 9.45
N ILE A 47 -13.63 4.07 8.22
CA ILE A 47 -14.10 5.22 7.44
C ILE A 47 -15.62 5.29 7.29
N GLY A 48 -16.37 4.29 7.79
CA GLY A 48 -17.84 4.19 7.63
C GLY A 48 -18.60 5.42 8.10
N PHE A 49 -18.07 6.18 9.07
CA PHE A 49 -18.65 7.45 9.51
C PHE A 49 -18.63 8.57 8.44
N ILE A 50 -17.83 8.40 7.37
CA ILE A 50 -17.76 9.32 6.22
C ILE A 50 -18.84 8.97 5.18
N GLY A 51 -19.43 7.75 5.25
CA GLY A 51 -20.43 7.27 4.29
C GLY A 51 -19.85 6.88 2.94
N GLN A 52 -18.56 6.51 2.90
CA GLN A 52 -17.85 6.03 1.72
C GLN A 52 -17.13 4.72 2.04
N ASP A 53 -16.86 3.93 1.00
CA ASP A 53 -16.07 2.72 1.03
C ASP A 53 -14.61 2.96 0.60
N VAL A 54 -13.76 1.96 0.77
CA VAL A 54 -12.35 2.03 0.38
C VAL A 54 -12.19 2.27 -1.13
N ASP A 55 -13.08 1.75 -1.96
CA ASP A 55 -13.05 1.89 -3.41
C ASP A 55 -13.17 3.34 -3.86
N PHE A 56 -13.94 4.14 -3.13
CA PHE A 56 -14.03 5.58 -3.39
C PHE A 56 -12.65 6.26 -3.37
N PHE A 57 -11.84 5.97 -2.35
CA PHE A 57 -10.52 6.56 -2.19
C PHE A 57 -9.50 6.01 -3.19
N ILE A 58 -9.62 4.73 -3.54
CA ILE A 58 -8.74 4.06 -4.52
C ILE A 58 -8.98 4.62 -5.91
N GLU A 59 -10.25 4.73 -6.34
CA GLU A 59 -10.61 5.29 -7.66
C GLU A 59 -10.06 6.71 -7.85
N ILE A 60 -10.15 7.57 -6.83
CA ILE A 60 -9.60 8.93 -6.89
C ILE A 60 -8.10 8.92 -7.17
N LYS A 61 -7.36 8.08 -6.45
CA LYS A 61 -5.90 7.99 -6.59
C LYS A 61 -5.51 7.38 -7.93
N ALA A 62 -6.22 6.35 -8.39
CA ALA A 62 -6.03 5.77 -9.70
C ALA A 62 -6.26 6.78 -10.83
N GLU A 63 -7.36 7.56 -10.77
CA GLU A 63 -7.61 8.63 -11.74
C GLU A 63 -6.52 9.69 -11.75
N LEU A 64 -6.02 10.09 -10.58
CA LEU A 64 -4.95 11.06 -10.46
C LEU A 64 -3.63 10.53 -11.04
N LEU A 65 -3.30 9.26 -10.77
CA LEU A 65 -2.12 8.58 -11.32
C LEU A 65 -2.19 8.48 -12.86
N LEU A 66 -3.33 8.09 -13.41
CA LEU A 66 -3.52 8.02 -14.88
C LEU A 66 -3.38 9.40 -15.51
N LYS A 67 -4.02 10.43 -14.96
CA LYS A 67 -3.89 11.82 -15.45
C LYS A 67 -2.45 12.33 -15.35
N LEU A 68 -1.75 12.00 -14.26
CA LEU A 68 -0.35 12.35 -14.07
C LEU A 68 0.53 11.68 -15.12
N ALA A 69 0.30 10.39 -15.39
CA ALA A 69 1.03 9.63 -16.40
C ALA A 69 0.75 10.17 -17.81
N GLU A 70 -0.52 10.37 -18.19
CA GLU A 70 -0.90 10.95 -19.48
C GLU A 70 -0.28 12.33 -19.73
N LYS A 71 -0.35 13.20 -18.73
CA LYS A 71 0.22 14.56 -18.81
C LYS A 71 1.73 14.57 -19.06
N ASN A 72 2.45 13.60 -18.49
CA ASN A 72 3.92 13.58 -18.51
C ASN A 72 4.51 12.73 -19.63
N PHE A 73 3.81 11.67 -20.05
CA PHE A 73 4.33 10.67 -21.01
C PHE A 73 3.50 10.56 -22.29
N GLY A 74 2.29 11.09 -22.30
CA GLY A 74 1.37 11.04 -23.44
C GLY A 74 0.70 9.67 -23.62
N SER A 75 1.47 8.63 -23.97
CA SER A 75 0.96 7.27 -24.19
C SER A 75 1.22 6.39 -23.01
N LEU A 76 0.16 5.79 -22.42
CA LEU A 76 0.26 4.95 -21.23
C LEU A 76 0.68 3.50 -21.56
N ASP A 77 0.49 3.05 -22.79
CA ASP A 77 0.78 1.67 -23.23
C ASP A 77 2.29 1.39 -23.40
N LYS A 78 3.13 2.45 -23.34
CA LYS A 78 4.59 2.39 -23.54
C LYS A 78 5.41 2.65 -22.30
N ILE A 79 4.78 3.04 -21.20
CA ILE A 79 5.48 3.34 -19.95
C ILE A 79 5.54 2.11 -19.05
N LYS A 80 6.64 2.02 -18.29
CA LYS A 80 6.82 1.06 -17.22
C LYS A 80 6.49 1.72 -15.90
N VAL A 81 5.58 1.14 -15.15
CA VAL A 81 5.10 1.70 -13.88
C VAL A 81 5.30 0.71 -12.75
N LEU A 82 5.72 1.21 -11.59
CA LEU A 82 5.93 0.43 -10.37
C LEU A 82 5.03 0.94 -9.24
N ASP A 83 4.23 0.04 -8.66
CA ASP A 83 3.56 0.24 -7.38
C ASP A 83 4.42 -0.30 -6.24
N ILE A 84 4.80 0.56 -5.28
CA ILE A 84 5.64 0.20 -4.13
C ILE A 84 4.76 0.12 -2.88
N GLY A 85 4.66 -1.08 -2.29
CA GLY A 85 3.69 -1.40 -1.27
C GLY A 85 2.30 -1.63 -1.87
N SER A 86 2.26 -2.48 -2.90
CA SER A 86 1.05 -2.71 -3.71
C SER A 86 -0.11 -3.34 -2.92
N GLY A 87 0.17 -3.88 -1.73
CA GLY A 87 -0.82 -4.63 -1.00
C GLY A 87 -1.41 -5.75 -1.87
N VAL A 88 -2.70 -5.94 -1.78
CA VAL A 88 -3.43 -6.94 -2.58
C VAL A 88 -3.81 -6.45 -4.00
N GLY A 89 -3.19 -5.36 -4.48
CA GLY A 89 -3.37 -4.82 -5.82
C GLY A 89 -4.68 -4.07 -6.05
N LEU A 90 -5.24 -3.42 -5.02
CA LEU A 90 -6.54 -2.73 -5.14
C LEU A 90 -6.52 -1.57 -6.14
N VAL A 91 -5.44 -0.80 -6.20
CA VAL A 91 -5.31 0.31 -7.15
C VAL A 91 -4.97 -0.19 -8.55
N ASP A 92 -4.18 -1.25 -8.62
CA ASP A 92 -3.67 -1.81 -9.89
C ASP A 92 -4.78 -2.30 -10.78
N ARG A 93 -5.89 -2.80 -10.22
CA ARG A 93 -7.08 -3.21 -10.99
C ARG A 93 -7.68 -2.07 -11.83
N PHE A 94 -7.48 -0.82 -11.43
CA PHE A 94 -7.91 0.34 -12.20
C PHE A 94 -6.84 0.80 -13.20
N LEU A 95 -5.55 0.68 -12.83
CA LEU A 95 -4.43 1.14 -13.65
C LEU A 95 -4.15 0.22 -14.85
N LYS A 96 -4.29 -1.10 -14.68
CA LYS A 96 -3.99 -2.13 -15.69
C LYS A 96 -4.79 -2.00 -17.01
N SER A 97 -5.92 -1.31 -16.98
CA SER A 97 -6.69 -1.04 -18.20
C SER A 97 -5.99 -0.04 -19.12
N GLY A 98 -5.20 0.90 -18.58
CA GLY A 98 -4.46 1.91 -19.33
C GLY A 98 -2.97 1.60 -19.43
N ILE A 99 -2.37 1.08 -18.37
CA ILE A 99 -0.93 0.81 -18.26
C ILE A 99 -0.68 -0.69 -18.48
N LYS A 100 0.10 -1.02 -19.50
CA LYS A 100 0.35 -2.42 -19.90
C LYS A 100 1.55 -3.06 -19.18
N ASP A 101 2.58 -2.27 -18.89
CA ASP A 101 3.79 -2.73 -18.18
C ASP A 101 3.72 -2.20 -16.73
N LEU A 102 2.89 -2.86 -15.91
CA LEU A 102 2.67 -2.55 -14.50
C LEU A 102 3.30 -3.63 -13.63
N SER A 103 4.11 -3.22 -12.68
CA SER A 103 4.71 -4.08 -11.66
C SER A 103 4.31 -3.60 -10.27
N GLY A 104 4.20 -4.51 -9.32
CA GLY A 104 3.95 -4.21 -7.92
C GLY A 104 4.94 -4.92 -7.01
N VAL A 105 5.30 -4.32 -5.89
CA VAL A 105 6.09 -4.96 -4.84
C VAL A 105 5.48 -4.75 -3.47
N ASP A 106 5.59 -5.77 -2.63
CA ASP A 106 5.23 -5.68 -1.22
C ASP A 106 6.20 -6.51 -0.37
N VAL A 107 6.21 -6.28 0.94
CA VAL A 107 7.09 -7.00 1.88
C VAL A 107 6.47 -8.29 2.40
N GLU A 108 5.16 -8.46 2.25
CA GLU A 108 4.41 -9.61 2.75
C GLU A 108 4.07 -10.62 1.64
N ASP A 109 4.56 -11.85 1.78
CA ASP A 109 4.40 -12.91 0.79
C ASP A 109 2.92 -13.24 0.51
N GLY A 110 2.11 -13.42 1.54
CA GLY A 110 0.67 -13.71 1.42
C GLY A 110 -0.11 -12.61 0.69
N VAL A 111 0.30 -11.35 0.89
CA VAL A 111 -0.28 -10.18 0.24
C VAL A 111 0.08 -10.17 -1.26
N VAL A 112 1.34 -10.45 -1.59
CA VAL A 112 1.83 -10.55 -2.98
C VAL A 112 1.13 -11.67 -3.74
N GLU A 113 0.99 -12.86 -3.15
CA GLU A 113 0.27 -13.98 -3.78
C GLU A 113 -1.20 -13.62 -4.04
N LYS A 114 -1.84 -12.88 -3.15
CA LYS A 114 -3.20 -12.40 -3.36
C LYS A 114 -3.29 -11.36 -4.48
N ALA A 115 -2.32 -10.44 -4.57
CA ALA A 115 -2.24 -9.48 -5.66
C ALA A 115 -2.14 -10.16 -7.03
N LYS A 116 -1.32 -11.24 -7.14
CA LYS A 116 -1.21 -12.06 -8.37
C LYS A 116 -2.53 -12.72 -8.78
N ILE A 117 -3.32 -13.18 -7.80
CA ILE A 117 -4.64 -13.76 -8.06
C ILE A 117 -5.61 -12.66 -8.54
N ASN A 118 -5.62 -11.50 -7.90
CA ASN A 118 -6.51 -10.39 -8.22
C ASN A 118 -6.21 -9.74 -9.58
N ASN A 119 -4.92 -9.68 -9.96
CA ASN A 119 -4.46 -9.02 -11.17
C ASN A 119 -3.37 -9.86 -11.86
N PRO A 120 -3.71 -11.00 -12.49
CA PRO A 120 -2.73 -11.94 -13.06
C PRO A 120 -1.88 -11.35 -14.19
N GLU A 121 -2.27 -10.22 -14.76
CA GLU A 121 -1.52 -9.48 -15.77
C GLU A 121 -0.48 -8.51 -15.23
N VAL A 122 -0.45 -8.27 -13.91
CA VAL A 122 0.52 -7.39 -13.24
C VAL A 122 1.67 -8.23 -12.67
N ASN A 123 2.91 -7.74 -12.81
CA ASN A 123 4.09 -8.45 -12.32
C ASN A 123 4.36 -8.12 -10.85
N TYR A 124 3.90 -8.97 -9.94
CA TYR A 124 4.12 -8.79 -8.51
C TYR A 124 5.31 -9.58 -7.98
N GLN A 125 6.11 -8.92 -7.11
CA GLN A 125 7.26 -9.51 -6.46
C GLN A 125 7.33 -9.11 -4.98
N ILE A 126 7.86 -10.01 -4.16
CA ILE A 126 8.23 -9.70 -2.77
C ILE A 126 9.56 -8.97 -2.72
N TYR A 127 9.75 -8.06 -1.76
CA TYR A 127 11.04 -7.43 -1.51
C TYR A 127 11.28 -7.27 0.01
N ASP A 128 12.50 -6.92 0.39
CA ASP A 128 12.96 -6.89 1.78
C ASP A 128 12.62 -5.58 2.55
N GLY A 129 11.89 -4.67 1.92
CA GLY A 129 11.58 -3.35 2.47
C GLY A 129 12.72 -2.34 2.42
N ALA A 130 13.93 -2.78 2.03
CA ALA A 130 15.12 -1.94 2.00
C ALA A 130 15.60 -1.61 0.58
N ARG A 131 15.63 -2.61 -0.30
CA ARG A 131 16.07 -2.45 -1.69
C ARG A 131 15.04 -3.02 -2.67
N LEU A 132 14.59 -2.21 -3.60
CA LEU A 132 13.68 -2.63 -4.67
C LEU A 132 14.38 -3.63 -5.61
N PRO A 133 13.73 -4.77 -5.97
CA PRO A 133 14.33 -5.87 -6.73
C PRO A 133 14.41 -5.56 -8.24
N PHE A 134 14.76 -4.34 -8.59
CA PHE A 134 14.87 -3.86 -9.97
C PHE A 134 16.17 -3.12 -10.18
N ASP A 135 16.63 -3.09 -11.43
CA ASP A 135 17.80 -2.34 -11.85
C ASP A 135 17.54 -0.83 -11.80
N ASP A 136 18.64 -0.06 -11.79
CA ASP A 136 18.60 1.38 -11.90
C ASP A 136 17.96 1.79 -13.25
N ASN A 137 17.20 2.90 -13.24
CA ASN A 137 16.62 3.48 -14.46
C ASN A 137 15.69 2.54 -15.24
N THR A 138 14.88 1.76 -14.53
CA THR A 138 13.95 0.77 -15.12
C THR A 138 12.60 1.37 -15.45
N PHE A 139 12.06 2.20 -14.57
CA PHE A 139 10.67 2.67 -14.64
C PHE A 139 10.54 4.11 -15.11
N ASP A 140 9.47 4.38 -15.85
CA ASP A 140 9.10 5.73 -16.23
C ASP A 140 8.36 6.43 -15.09
N MET A 141 7.59 5.67 -14.31
CA MET A 141 6.87 6.15 -13.13
C MET A 141 6.96 5.12 -12.00
N CYS A 142 7.11 5.58 -10.76
CA CYS A 142 6.82 4.77 -9.57
C CYS A 142 5.93 5.53 -8.60
N PHE A 143 5.12 4.80 -7.85
CA PHE A 143 4.26 5.42 -6.85
C PHE A 143 4.16 4.56 -5.59
N ALA A 144 3.73 5.18 -4.50
CA ALA A 144 3.37 4.53 -3.24
C ALA A 144 2.10 5.19 -2.69
N ILE A 145 1.13 4.39 -2.27
CA ILE A 145 -0.17 4.85 -1.76
C ILE A 145 -0.37 4.34 -0.36
N ASN A 146 -0.35 5.23 0.63
CA ASN A 146 -0.53 4.90 2.04
C ASN A 146 0.46 3.83 2.52
N VAL A 147 1.74 3.99 2.20
CA VAL A 147 2.82 3.03 2.51
C VAL A 147 3.86 3.63 3.44
N MET A 148 4.28 4.87 3.20
CA MET A 148 5.42 5.44 3.92
C MET A 148 5.16 5.59 5.42
N HIS A 149 3.91 5.73 5.85
CA HIS A 149 3.57 5.80 7.26
C HIS A 149 3.75 4.47 8.02
N HIS A 150 3.85 3.34 7.31
CA HIS A 150 4.24 2.02 7.87
C HIS A 150 5.76 1.79 7.84
N VAL A 151 6.49 2.55 7.02
CA VAL A 151 7.95 2.44 6.96
C VAL A 151 8.57 3.11 8.20
N PRO A 152 9.50 2.45 8.90
CA PRO A 152 10.18 3.09 10.02
C PRO A 152 10.80 4.44 9.63
N PRO A 153 10.65 5.50 10.45
CA PRO A 153 11.13 6.85 10.11
C PRO A 153 12.60 6.93 9.68
N GLY A 154 13.46 6.07 10.24
CA GLY A 154 14.87 5.98 9.85
C GLY A 154 15.10 5.44 8.43
N MET A 155 14.09 4.80 7.82
CA MET A 155 14.17 4.23 6.46
C MET A 155 13.54 5.13 5.40
N TRP A 156 12.85 6.21 5.74
CA TRP A 156 12.18 7.09 4.77
C TRP A 156 13.11 7.68 3.71
N GLU A 157 14.33 8.06 4.11
CA GLU A 157 15.33 8.55 3.14
C GLU A 157 15.77 7.45 2.20
N ASN A 158 15.95 6.22 2.69
CA ASN A 158 16.28 5.08 1.85
C ASN A 158 15.16 4.78 0.87
N PHE A 159 13.92 4.75 1.35
CA PHE A 159 12.73 4.56 0.51
C PHE A 159 12.69 5.58 -0.66
N SER A 160 12.89 6.85 -0.36
CA SER A 160 12.90 7.91 -1.38
C SER A 160 14.10 7.79 -2.35
N ARG A 161 15.29 7.35 -1.86
CA ARG A 161 16.46 7.08 -2.72
C ARG A 161 16.23 5.88 -3.65
N GLU A 162 15.55 4.84 -3.17
CA GLU A 162 15.20 3.69 -4.00
C GLU A 162 14.19 4.06 -5.09
N MET A 163 13.17 4.88 -4.77
CA MET A 163 12.29 5.45 -5.79
C MET A 163 13.09 6.20 -6.87
N HIS A 164 14.03 7.07 -6.45
CA HIS A 164 14.90 7.77 -7.39
C HIS A 164 15.77 6.81 -8.19
N ARG A 165 16.35 5.77 -7.56
CA ARG A 165 17.27 4.84 -8.24
C ARG A 165 16.60 4.09 -9.39
N VAL A 166 15.41 3.55 -9.14
CA VAL A 166 14.69 2.73 -10.14
C VAL A 166 14.06 3.54 -11.26
N LEU A 167 13.87 4.86 -11.06
CA LEU A 167 13.34 5.75 -12.10
C LEU A 167 14.38 6.02 -13.20
N LYS A 168 13.93 6.06 -14.44
CA LYS A 168 14.68 6.58 -15.59
C LYS A 168 14.94 8.07 -15.43
N PRO A 169 15.97 8.65 -16.08
CA PRO A 169 16.10 10.09 -16.21
C PRO A 169 14.83 10.71 -16.80
N GLY A 170 14.26 11.71 -16.12
CA GLY A 170 12.97 12.30 -16.46
C GLY A 170 11.74 11.56 -15.94
N GLY A 171 11.92 10.39 -15.35
CA GLY A 171 10.86 9.62 -14.71
C GLY A 171 10.29 10.30 -13.47
N ILE A 172 9.10 9.90 -13.05
CA ILE A 172 8.36 10.55 -11.95
C ILE A 172 8.06 9.59 -10.81
N ALA A 173 8.23 10.08 -9.59
CA ALA A 173 7.76 9.45 -8.36
C ALA A 173 6.50 10.15 -7.88
N ALA A 174 5.52 9.40 -7.33
CA ALA A 174 4.34 9.94 -6.67
C ALA A 174 4.11 9.24 -5.34
N VAL A 175 3.91 9.99 -4.26
CA VAL A 175 3.56 9.47 -2.94
C VAL A 175 2.25 10.08 -2.50
N PHE A 176 1.31 9.23 -2.12
CA PHE A 176 0.01 9.59 -1.56
C PHE A 176 -0.02 9.16 -0.09
N GLU A 177 -0.42 10.06 0.80
CA GLU A 177 -0.45 9.81 2.24
C GLU A 177 -1.66 10.43 2.93
N HIS A 178 -1.97 9.90 4.10
CA HIS A 178 -2.95 10.46 5.01
C HIS A 178 -2.51 11.85 5.48
N ASN A 179 -3.46 12.80 5.52
CA ASN A 179 -3.16 14.16 5.99
C ASN A 179 -3.23 14.23 7.53
N PRO A 180 -2.08 14.36 8.24
CA PRO A 180 -2.09 14.46 9.70
C PRO A 180 -2.70 15.75 10.25
N LEU A 181 -2.94 16.76 9.40
CA LEU A 181 -3.57 18.01 9.79
C LEU A 181 -5.09 17.92 9.78
N ASN A 182 -5.67 16.93 9.08
CA ASN A 182 -7.11 16.73 9.04
C ASN A 182 -7.58 15.88 10.25
N PRO A 183 -8.45 16.42 11.13
CA PRO A 183 -8.87 15.72 12.35
C PRO A 183 -9.70 14.45 12.05
N LEU A 184 -10.48 14.43 10.97
CA LEU A 184 -11.26 13.26 10.58
C LEU A 184 -10.35 12.14 10.06
N THR A 185 -9.30 12.48 9.32
CA THR A 185 -8.27 11.51 8.90
C THR A 185 -7.56 10.90 10.11
N ARG A 186 -7.17 11.73 11.07
CA ARG A 186 -6.56 11.22 12.31
C ARG A 186 -7.49 10.29 13.08
N LEU A 187 -8.78 10.58 13.09
CA LEU A 187 -9.77 9.71 13.71
C LEU A 187 -9.92 8.38 12.96
N ALA A 188 -9.95 8.40 11.62
CA ALA A 188 -10.01 7.20 10.80
C ALA A 188 -8.78 6.32 11.03
N VAL A 189 -7.57 6.89 10.95
CA VAL A 189 -6.30 6.19 11.23
C VAL A 189 -6.29 5.58 12.64
N ALA A 190 -6.74 6.33 13.67
CA ALA A 190 -6.78 5.83 15.04
C ALA A 190 -7.78 4.68 15.25
N ARG A 191 -8.72 4.47 14.34
CA ARG A 191 -9.69 3.37 14.37
C ARG A 191 -9.28 2.18 13.52
N CYS A 192 -8.36 2.37 12.59
CA CYS A 192 -7.86 1.32 11.71
C CYS A 192 -6.80 0.50 12.44
N GLU A 193 -7.05 -0.79 12.58
CA GLU A 193 -6.12 -1.72 13.24
C GLU A 193 -4.78 -1.81 12.48
N PHE A 194 -4.83 -1.76 11.15
CA PHE A 194 -3.62 -1.76 10.30
C PHE A 194 -2.75 -0.51 10.49
N ASP A 195 -3.34 0.62 10.88
CA ASP A 195 -2.62 1.89 11.06
C ASP A 195 -2.20 2.14 12.52
N ARG A 196 -2.33 1.14 13.42
CA ARG A 196 -2.03 1.29 14.86
C ARG A 196 -0.65 1.87 15.12
N ASP A 197 0.36 1.41 14.39
CA ASP A 197 1.76 1.84 14.54
C ASP A 197 2.19 2.85 13.48
N ALA A 198 1.23 3.40 12.71
CA ALA A 198 1.51 4.32 11.63
C ALA A 198 2.10 5.65 12.13
N VAL A 199 3.18 6.08 11.50
CA VAL A 199 3.77 7.40 11.72
C VAL A 199 3.43 8.31 10.54
N LEU A 200 2.37 9.10 10.69
CA LEU A 200 1.87 9.94 9.59
C LEU A 200 2.89 10.98 9.16
N LEU A 201 3.11 11.06 7.84
CA LEU A 201 3.98 12.05 7.23
C LEU A 201 3.15 13.26 6.76
N ASN A 202 3.57 14.45 7.15
CA ASN A 202 3.00 15.63 6.55
C ASN A 202 3.58 15.92 5.17
N HIS A 203 2.87 16.68 4.39
CA HIS A 203 3.21 17.11 3.04
C HIS A 203 4.63 17.67 2.90
N GLY A 204 5.06 18.54 3.84
CA GLY A 204 6.40 19.13 3.86
C GLY A 204 7.50 18.10 4.08
N LYS A 205 7.25 17.06 4.89
CA LYS A 205 8.22 15.98 5.13
C LYS A 205 8.49 15.20 3.86
N ILE A 206 7.47 14.82 3.09
CA ILE A 206 7.64 14.09 1.82
C ILE A 206 8.41 14.95 0.81
N LYS A 207 8.08 16.25 0.69
CA LYS A 207 8.85 17.18 -0.15
C LYS A 207 10.33 17.23 0.23
N SER A 208 10.64 17.27 1.52
CA SER A 208 12.02 17.25 2.02
C SER A 208 12.74 15.96 1.67
N LEU A 209 12.08 14.80 1.84
CA LEU A 209 12.62 13.48 1.50
C LEU A 209 12.91 13.35 0.00
N PHE A 210 11.99 13.78 -0.84
CA PHE A 210 12.18 13.80 -2.29
C PHE A 210 13.37 14.66 -2.69
N LYS A 211 13.47 15.88 -2.13
CA LYS A 211 14.60 16.77 -2.38
C LYS A 211 15.93 16.15 -1.95
N SER A 212 15.98 15.50 -0.77
CA SER A 212 17.19 14.83 -0.28
C SER A 212 17.59 13.63 -1.15
N ALA A 213 16.61 12.94 -1.78
CA ALA A 213 16.84 11.86 -2.71
C ALA A 213 17.21 12.30 -4.13
N GLY A 214 17.23 13.60 -4.42
CA GLY A 214 17.52 14.15 -5.77
C GLY A 214 16.29 14.27 -6.68
N LEU A 215 15.07 14.05 -6.15
CA LEU A 215 13.83 14.23 -6.89
C LEU A 215 13.39 15.71 -6.85
N LYS A 216 13.19 16.31 -8.02
CA LYS A 216 12.69 17.69 -8.14
C LYS A 216 11.17 17.68 -8.03
N VAL A 217 10.64 18.17 -6.90
CA VAL A 217 9.18 18.31 -6.70
C VAL A 217 8.62 19.28 -7.75
N PHE A 218 7.53 18.88 -8.44
CA PHE A 218 6.92 19.67 -9.50
C PHE A 218 5.39 19.76 -9.43
N ASP A 219 4.73 18.84 -8.72
CA ASP A 219 3.28 18.88 -8.50
C ASP A 219 2.96 18.29 -7.14
N ASP A 220 2.05 18.93 -6.41
CA ASP A 220 1.63 18.49 -5.08
C ASP A 220 0.27 19.10 -4.72
N SER A 221 -0.56 18.35 -3.98
CA SER A 221 -1.89 18.82 -3.62
C SER A 221 -2.44 18.08 -2.42
N TYR A 222 -3.33 18.75 -1.68
CA TYR A 222 -4.27 18.08 -0.79
C TYR A 222 -5.48 17.63 -1.60
N ILE A 223 -6.02 16.45 -1.27
CA ILE A 223 -7.10 15.79 -2.01
C ILE A 223 -8.15 15.22 -1.05
N VAL A 224 -9.31 14.85 -1.60
CA VAL A 224 -10.42 14.28 -0.84
C VAL A 224 -10.94 15.27 0.20
N PHE A 225 -11.45 16.41 -0.30
CA PHE A 225 -12.12 17.41 0.53
C PHE A 225 -13.58 17.03 0.78
N PHE A 226 -14.20 16.36 -0.19
CA PHE A 226 -15.62 16.01 -0.16
C PHE A 226 -15.80 14.52 -0.39
N PRO A 227 -16.70 13.86 0.40
CA PRO A 227 -17.02 12.45 0.22
C PRO A 227 -18.05 12.26 -0.91
N PHE A 228 -17.88 12.90 -2.08
CA PHE A 228 -18.83 12.81 -3.20
C PHE A 228 -18.11 12.59 -4.54
N LYS A 229 -18.62 11.63 -5.34
CA LYS A 229 -18.07 11.31 -6.69
C LYS A 229 -18.47 12.31 -7.78
N ALA A 230 -19.40 13.24 -7.52
CA ALA A 230 -19.91 14.13 -8.55
C ALA A 230 -18.81 15.04 -9.13
N LYS A 231 -18.78 15.16 -10.48
CA LYS A 231 -17.76 15.94 -11.22
C LYS A 231 -17.60 17.39 -10.73
N PHE A 232 -18.70 18.01 -10.27
CA PHE A 232 -18.65 19.34 -9.70
C PHE A 232 -17.70 19.42 -8.49
N PHE A 233 -17.83 18.49 -7.53
CA PHE A 233 -16.95 18.48 -6.35
C PHE A 233 -15.49 18.24 -6.74
N ARG A 234 -15.23 17.37 -7.73
CA ARG A 234 -13.87 17.14 -8.25
C ARG A 234 -13.23 18.40 -8.83
N SER A 235 -14.01 19.22 -9.55
CA SER A 235 -13.51 20.49 -10.06
C SER A 235 -13.20 21.48 -8.94
N VAL A 236 -14.03 21.52 -7.90
CA VAL A 236 -13.82 22.35 -6.71
C VAL A 236 -12.57 21.89 -5.94
N GLU A 237 -12.37 20.58 -5.77
CA GLU A 237 -11.18 20.02 -5.12
C GLU A 237 -9.87 20.45 -5.80
N THR A 238 -9.84 20.52 -7.13
CA THR A 238 -8.67 21.01 -7.88
C THR A 238 -8.31 22.46 -7.51
N ILE A 239 -9.30 23.29 -7.23
CA ILE A 239 -9.09 24.68 -6.81
C ILE A 239 -8.63 24.75 -5.35
N LEU A 240 -9.12 23.85 -4.50
CA LEU A 240 -8.84 23.81 -3.07
C LEU A 240 -7.53 23.08 -2.72
N GLY A 241 -6.87 22.45 -3.67
CA GLY A 241 -5.72 21.56 -3.44
C GLY A 241 -4.54 22.17 -2.69
N TRP A 242 -4.44 23.49 -2.58
CA TRP A 242 -3.44 24.19 -1.79
C TRP A 242 -3.82 24.30 -0.29
N LEU A 243 -5.09 24.08 0.08
CA LEU A 243 -5.56 24.15 1.46
C LEU A 243 -5.27 22.84 2.20
N PRO A 244 -4.73 22.88 3.42
CA PRO A 244 -4.34 21.68 4.17
C PRO A 244 -5.52 20.96 4.86
N PHE A 245 -6.71 20.97 4.26
CA PHE A 245 -7.93 20.40 4.83
C PHE A 245 -8.41 19.12 4.15
N GLY A 246 -7.83 18.74 3.00
CA GLY A 246 -8.12 17.45 2.37
C GLY A 246 -7.80 16.28 3.29
N ALA A 247 -8.50 15.18 3.16
CA ALA A 247 -8.27 13.98 3.97
C ALA A 247 -6.92 13.32 3.67
N GLN A 248 -6.44 13.48 2.46
CA GLN A 248 -5.15 12.95 1.98
C GLN A 248 -4.39 14.04 1.23
N HIS A 249 -3.14 13.75 0.90
CA HIS A 249 -2.30 14.60 0.06
C HIS A 249 -1.40 13.74 -0.83
N TYR A 250 -0.91 14.33 -1.90
CA TYR A 250 0.15 13.71 -2.70
C TYR A 250 1.29 14.70 -2.98
N VAL A 251 2.45 14.12 -3.24
CA VAL A 251 3.65 14.84 -3.70
C VAL A 251 4.23 14.07 -4.87
N THR A 252 4.60 14.79 -5.94
CA THR A 252 5.31 14.23 -7.09
C THR A 252 6.69 14.83 -7.24
N GLY A 253 7.63 14.00 -7.65
CA GLY A 253 9.01 14.41 -7.90
C GLY A 253 9.53 13.81 -9.20
N ARG A 254 10.37 14.57 -9.93
CA ARG A 254 11.00 14.14 -11.17
C ARG A 254 12.49 13.88 -10.94
N LYS A 255 12.99 12.75 -11.46
CA LYS A 255 14.43 12.45 -11.54
C LYS A 255 15.14 13.28 -12.58
#